data_0d2c3b56cf22ed83cf6a8cf3eb8bfbea
#
_entry.id   0d2c3b56cf22ed83cf6a8cf3eb8bfbea
#
_cell.length_a   1.000
_cell.length_b   1.000
_cell.length_c   1.000
_cell.angle_alpha   90.00
_cell.angle_beta   90.00
_cell.angle_gamma   90.00
#
_symmetry.space_group_name_H-M   'P 1'
#
loop_
_entity.id
_entity.type
_entity.pdbx_description
1 polymer ?
#
loop_
_entity_poly.entity_id
_entity_poly.type
_entity_poly.pdbx_seq_one_letter_code
_entity_poly.pdbx_strand_id
1 'polypeptide(L)'
;MEKVKTERVPDWYGAVVLYFPVTVPVECLEAALSCHLEVNTYDDIPETMEIVYQEVKSLHSWDVSDMLAALFAKCDLKKISAATARFNGRILIDLSFHHYETYPSLLFRGEYMKTIHMLSADLSIDPY
;
A
#
# COMPACT_ATOMS: atom_id res chain seq x y z
N MET A 1 35.39 28.27 -0.90
CA MET A 1 34.80 27.15 -1.61
C MET A 1 33.33 26.97 -1.18
N GLU A 2 32.48 27.04 -2.13
CA GLU A 2 31.06 26.93 -1.85
C GLU A 2 30.69 25.50 -1.50
N LYS A 3 30.00 25.35 -0.39
CA LYS A 3 29.55 24.03 0.05
C LYS A 3 28.28 23.67 -0.71
N VAL A 4 28.38 22.71 -1.59
CA VAL A 4 27.19 22.20 -2.30
C VAL A 4 26.26 21.52 -1.29
N LYS A 5 25.09 22.10 -1.12
CA LYS A 5 24.06 21.50 -0.28
C LYS A 5 23.43 20.35 -1.04
N THR A 6 23.68 19.13 -0.57
CA THR A 6 23.08 17.95 -1.15
C THR A 6 21.72 17.72 -0.49
N GLU A 7 20.65 17.93 -1.22
CA GLU A 7 19.32 17.58 -0.75
C GLU A 7 19.16 16.06 -0.71
N ARG A 8 18.66 15.57 0.40
CA ARG A 8 18.37 14.15 0.52
C ARG A 8 17.03 13.84 -0.13
N VAL A 9 17.03 12.85 -0.99
CA VAL A 9 15.82 12.36 -1.62
C VAL A 9 14.99 11.64 -0.57
N PRO A 10 13.68 11.94 -0.46
CA PRO A 10 12.81 11.23 0.46
C PRO A 10 12.85 9.73 0.24
N ASP A 11 12.87 8.98 1.34
CA ASP A 11 12.83 7.53 1.34
C ASP A 11 11.41 7.07 1.68
N TRP A 12 10.79 6.39 0.72
CA TRP A 12 9.42 5.93 0.83
C TRP A 12 9.34 4.47 1.25
N TYR A 13 8.38 4.19 2.12
CA TYR A 13 7.85 2.86 2.35
C TYR A 13 6.40 2.84 1.87
N GLY A 14 5.97 1.76 1.27
CA GLY A 14 4.58 1.60 0.87
C GLY A 14 4.12 0.16 0.97
N ALA A 15 2.85 -0.01 1.27
CA ALA A 15 2.23 -1.32 1.34
C ALA A 15 0.80 -1.29 0.82
N VAL A 16 0.39 -2.37 0.18
CA VAL A 16 -1.02 -2.68 -0.05
C VAL A 16 -1.44 -3.63 1.06
N VAL A 17 -2.33 -3.16 1.91
CA VAL A 17 -2.83 -3.88 3.08
C VAL A 17 -4.29 -4.27 2.83
N LEU A 18 -4.60 -5.53 3.07
CA LEU A 18 -5.95 -6.06 2.91
C LEU A 18 -6.52 -6.40 4.28
N TYR A 19 -7.79 -6.07 4.48
CA TYR A 19 -8.52 -6.40 5.69
C TYR A 19 -9.70 -7.29 5.33
N PHE A 20 -9.82 -8.41 6.01
CA PHE A 20 -10.93 -9.35 5.83
C PHE A 20 -11.52 -9.74 7.17
N PRO A 21 -12.80 -10.16 7.22
CA PRO A 21 -13.36 -10.77 8.42
C PRO A 21 -12.59 -12.04 8.79
N VAL A 22 -12.35 -12.25 10.09
CA VAL A 22 -11.63 -13.46 10.58
C VAL A 22 -12.38 -14.76 10.28
N THR A 23 -13.66 -14.67 9.95
CA THR A 23 -14.48 -15.81 9.55
C THR A 23 -14.14 -16.38 8.18
N VAL A 24 -13.42 -15.63 7.35
CA VAL A 24 -12.98 -16.10 6.03
C VAL A 24 -11.77 -17.02 6.21
N PRO A 25 -11.82 -18.27 5.73
CA PRO A 25 -10.66 -19.15 5.81
C PRO A 25 -9.47 -18.59 5.02
N VAL A 26 -8.29 -18.62 5.61
CA VAL A 26 -7.05 -18.11 4.97
C VAL A 26 -6.78 -18.86 3.67
N GLU A 27 -7.06 -20.15 3.62
CA GLU A 27 -6.84 -20.98 2.43
C GLU A 27 -7.68 -20.49 1.24
N CYS A 28 -8.90 -19.98 1.50
CA CYS A 28 -9.74 -19.41 0.44
C CYS A 28 -9.13 -18.12 -0.12
N LEU A 29 -8.55 -17.28 0.74
CA LEU A 29 -7.86 -16.06 0.33
C LEU A 29 -6.58 -16.37 -0.43
N GLU A 30 -5.80 -17.35 0.02
CA GLU A 30 -4.59 -17.78 -0.67
C GLU A 30 -4.91 -18.32 -2.06
N ALA A 31 -5.98 -19.08 -2.20
CA ALA A 31 -6.43 -19.56 -3.50
C ALA A 31 -6.87 -18.40 -4.42
N ALA A 32 -7.63 -17.45 -3.87
CA ALA A 32 -8.13 -16.30 -4.64
C ALA A 32 -7.01 -15.36 -5.09
N LEU A 33 -5.98 -15.18 -4.26
CA LEU A 33 -4.86 -14.28 -4.54
C LEU A 33 -3.66 -15.00 -5.15
N SER A 34 -3.71 -16.32 -5.24
CA SER A 34 -2.65 -17.17 -5.82
C SER A 34 -1.29 -16.97 -5.17
N CYS A 35 -1.26 -16.79 -3.86
CA CYS A 35 -0.02 -16.61 -3.11
C CYS A 35 -0.19 -17.06 -1.65
N HIS A 36 0.93 -17.32 -0.98
CA HIS A 36 0.94 -17.55 0.46
C HIS A 36 0.72 -16.23 1.19
N LEU A 37 -0.11 -16.24 2.23
CA LEU A 37 -0.46 -15.04 2.99
C LEU A 37 -0.07 -15.20 4.46
N GLU A 38 0.55 -14.17 5.02
CA GLU A 38 0.75 -14.03 6.45
C GLU A 38 -0.35 -13.14 7.01
N VAL A 39 -1.05 -13.64 8.01
CA VAL A 39 -2.21 -12.97 8.59
C VAL A 39 -1.87 -12.45 9.97
N ASN A 40 -2.18 -11.19 10.23
CA ASN A 40 -2.06 -10.57 11.53
C ASN A 40 -3.44 -10.34 12.12
N THR A 41 -3.60 -10.64 13.40
CA THR A 41 -4.81 -10.35 14.16
C THR A 41 -4.45 -9.52 15.38
N TYR A 42 -5.37 -8.67 15.81
CA TYR A 42 -5.16 -7.74 16.91
C TYR A 42 -6.29 -7.86 17.94
N ASP A 43 -5.94 -7.81 19.21
CA ASP A 43 -6.90 -7.96 20.31
C ASP A 43 -7.95 -6.84 20.37
N ASP A 44 -7.60 -5.64 19.90
CA ASP A 44 -8.49 -4.49 19.88
C ASP A 44 -9.49 -4.51 18.71
N ILE A 45 -9.23 -5.33 17.68
CA ILE A 45 -10.15 -5.55 16.55
C ILE A 45 -10.23 -7.04 16.22
N PRO A 46 -10.77 -7.86 17.12
CA PRO A 46 -10.70 -9.33 17.02
C PRO A 46 -11.47 -9.92 15.84
N GLU A 47 -12.43 -9.18 15.28
CA GLU A 47 -13.25 -9.64 14.14
C GLU A 47 -12.59 -9.44 12.77
N THR A 48 -11.46 -8.74 12.72
CA THR A 48 -10.79 -8.39 11.46
C THR A 48 -9.36 -8.91 11.45
N MET A 49 -8.95 -9.48 10.33
CA MET A 49 -7.56 -9.84 10.08
C MET A 49 -6.93 -8.91 9.06
N GLU A 50 -5.63 -8.67 9.22
CA GLU A 50 -4.82 -7.81 8.38
C GLU A 50 -3.81 -8.64 7.59
N ILE A 51 -3.69 -8.34 6.31
CA ILE A 51 -2.73 -9.00 5.42
C ILE A 51 -1.93 -7.92 4.71
N VAL A 52 -0.62 -7.93 4.85
CA VAL A 52 0.26 -7.11 4.02
C VAL A 52 0.48 -7.87 2.71
N TYR A 53 -0.27 -7.49 1.69
CA TYR A 53 -0.29 -8.21 0.42
C TYR A 53 0.98 -7.97 -0.40
N GLN A 54 1.38 -6.72 -0.53
CA GLN A 54 2.61 -6.31 -1.21
C GLN A 54 3.19 -5.10 -0.51
N GLU A 55 4.53 -4.99 -0.54
CA GLU A 55 5.20 -3.85 0.02
C GLU A 55 6.43 -3.45 -0.80
N VAL A 56 6.74 -2.17 -0.76
CA VAL A 56 7.99 -1.60 -1.24
C VAL A 56 8.68 -1.02 0.00
N LYS A 57 9.78 -1.65 0.41
CA LYS A 57 10.43 -1.32 1.70
C LYS A 57 11.24 -0.04 1.65
N SER A 58 11.75 0.32 0.48
CA SER A 58 12.50 1.54 0.30
C SER A 58 12.45 1.97 -1.16
N LEU A 59 12.11 3.22 -1.39
CA LEU A 59 12.15 3.85 -2.70
C LEU A 59 12.52 5.31 -2.54
N HIS A 60 13.64 5.71 -3.11
CA HIS A 60 14.08 7.10 -3.08
C HIS A 60 13.47 7.88 -4.24
N SER A 61 12.61 8.82 -3.95
CA SER A 61 11.95 9.64 -4.96
C SER A 61 11.43 10.95 -4.36
N TRP A 62 11.38 11.99 -5.19
CA TRP A 62 10.74 13.26 -4.87
C TRP A 62 9.23 13.24 -5.13
N ASP A 63 8.70 12.18 -5.73
CA ASP A 63 7.32 12.13 -6.19
C ASP A 63 6.60 10.89 -5.67
N VAL A 64 5.46 11.10 -5.03
CA VAL A 64 4.58 10.02 -4.55
C VAL A 64 4.09 9.13 -5.69
N SER A 65 3.98 9.67 -6.90
CA SER A 65 3.55 8.89 -8.08
C SER A 65 4.52 7.76 -8.39
N ASP A 66 5.82 7.95 -8.17
CA ASP A 66 6.81 6.89 -8.36
C ASP A 66 6.58 5.74 -7.37
N MET A 67 6.21 6.07 -6.14
CA MET A 67 5.90 5.08 -5.13
C MET A 67 4.63 4.29 -5.47
N LEU A 68 3.58 4.98 -5.90
CA LEU A 68 2.34 4.34 -6.34
C LEU A 68 2.59 3.42 -7.54
N ALA A 69 3.36 3.88 -8.52
CA ALA A 69 3.71 3.07 -9.69
C ALA A 69 4.47 1.80 -9.29
N ALA A 70 5.48 1.92 -8.42
CA ALA A 70 6.26 0.79 -7.94
C ALA A 70 5.41 -0.22 -7.19
N LEU A 71 4.50 0.27 -6.35
CA LEU A 71 3.63 -0.57 -5.54
C LEU A 71 2.61 -1.31 -6.41
N PHE A 72 1.93 -0.61 -7.32
CA PHE A 72 0.94 -1.24 -8.20
C PHE A 72 1.55 -2.24 -9.18
N ALA A 73 2.80 -2.03 -9.59
CA ALA A 73 3.51 -2.98 -10.44
C ALA A 73 3.69 -4.35 -9.79
N LYS A 74 3.69 -4.41 -8.46
CA LYS A 74 3.81 -5.66 -7.70
C LYS A 74 2.48 -6.38 -7.48
N CYS A 75 1.36 -5.75 -7.82
CA CYS A 75 0.03 -6.23 -7.47
C CYS A 75 -0.69 -6.81 -8.66
N ASP A 76 -1.44 -7.89 -8.43
CA ASP A 76 -2.48 -8.33 -9.35
C ASP A 76 -3.80 -7.65 -8.97
N LEU A 77 -4.07 -6.52 -9.59
CA LEU A 77 -5.21 -5.66 -9.22
C LEU A 77 -6.56 -6.34 -9.44
N LYS A 78 -6.67 -7.19 -10.46
CA LYS A 78 -7.91 -7.93 -10.74
C LYS A 78 -8.20 -8.95 -9.64
N LYS A 79 -7.19 -9.67 -9.19
CA LYS A 79 -7.34 -10.65 -8.11
C LYS A 79 -7.69 -9.99 -6.79
N ILE A 80 -7.04 -8.87 -6.46
CA ILE A 80 -7.35 -8.10 -5.25
C ILE A 80 -8.80 -7.63 -5.28
N SER A 81 -9.22 -7.01 -6.37
CA SER A 81 -10.58 -6.50 -6.52
C SER A 81 -11.62 -7.62 -6.40
N ALA A 82 -11.38 -8.75 -7.05
CA ALA A 82 -12.28 -9.91 -6.99
C ALA A 82 -12.35 -10.49 -5.57
N ALA A 83 -11.21 -10.65 -4.90
CA ALA A 83 -11.16 -11.21 -3.55
C ALA A 83 -11.85 -10.30 -2.52
N THR A 84 -11.61 -9.00 -2.58
CA THR A 84 -12.23 -8.05 -1.66
C THR A 84 -13.74 -7.96 -1.86
N ALA A 85 -14.21 -8.02 -3.10
CA ALA A 85 -15.65 -8.06 -3.40
C ALA A 85 -16.29 -9.35 -2.89
N ARG A 86 -15.64 -10.49 -3.14
CA ARG A 86 -16.19 -11.81 -2.77
C ARG A 86 -16.22 -12.05 -1.27
N PHE A 87 -15.19 -11.63 -0.55
CA PHE A 87 -15.00 -11.94 0.87
C PHE A 87 -15.25 -10.76 1.80
N ASN A 88 -15.87 -9.70 1.29
CA ASN A 88 -16.19 -8.49 2.06
C ASN A 88 -14.93 -7.86 2.69
N GLY A 89 -13.90 -7.75 1.88
CA GLY A 89 -12.64 -7.16 2.29
C GLY A 89 -12.55 -5.67 2.02
N ARG A 90 -11.51 -5.06 2.57
CA ARG A 90 -11.14 -3.66 2.33
C ARG A 90 -9.67 -3.57 1.96
N ILE A 91 -9.33 -2.52 1.21
CA ILE A 91 -7.97 -2.27 0.74
C ILE A 91 -7.50 -0.95 1.33
N LEU A 92 -6.32 -0.95 1.93
CA LEU A 92 -5.60 0.25 2.34
C LEU A 92 -4.29 0.33 1.57
N ILE A 93 -4.06 1.44 0.90
CA ILE A 93 -2.76 1.79 0.36
C ILE A 93 -2.09 2.67 1.41
N ASP A 94 -1.07 2.13 2.07
CA ASP A 94 -0.40 2.78 3.19
C ASP A 94 0.99 3.21 2.75
N LEU A 95 1.19 4.52 2.67
CA LEU A 95 2.46 5.11 2.27
C LEU A 95 3.02 5.91 3.42
N SER A 96 4.31 5.80 3.64
CA SER A 96 5.03 6.67 4.55
C SER A 96 6.34 7.11 3.92
N PHE A 97 6.83 8.25 4.34
CA PHE A 97 8.10 8.75 3.84
C PHE A 97 8.91 9.38 4.97
N HIS A 98 10.21 9.15 4.91
CA HIS A 98 11.15 9.85 5.75
C HIS A 98 11.60 11.11 5.03
N HIS A 99 11.28 12.26 5.59
CA HIS A 99 11.69 13.55 5.04
C HIS A 99 12.83 14.12 5.89
N TYR A 100 13.66 14.93 5.25
CA TYR A 100 14.76 15.61 5.93
C TYR A 100 14.46 17.09 6.06
N GLU A 101 14.79 17.89 5.06
CA GLU A 101 14.57 19.33 5.07
C GLU A 101 13.40 19.77 4.20
N THR A 102 13.10 19.00 3.16
CA THR A 102 12.03 19.29 2.20
C THR A 102 11.09 18.11 2.05
N TYR A 103 9.83 18.42 1.80
CA TYR A 103 8.80 17.40 1.57
C TYR A 103 8.79 16.94 0.11
N PRO A 104 8.43 15.68 -0.14
CA PRO A 104 8.22 15.20 -1.50
C PRO A 104 6.97 15.84 -2.12
N SER A 105 6.86 15.74 -3.44
CA SER A 105 5.67 16.15 -4.15
C SER A 105 4.53 15.17 -3.89
N LEU A 106 3.39 15.68 -3.49
CA LEU A 106 2.16 14.89 -3.28
C LEU A 106 1.16 15.08 -4.42
N LEU A 107 1.67 15.40 -5.61
CA LEU A 107 0.84 15.49 -6.81
C LEU A 107 0.41 14.08 -7.25
N PHE A 108 -0.90 13.85 -7.29
CA PHE A 108 -1.47 12.59 -7.72
C PHE A 108 -1.88 12.66 -9.19
N ARG A 109 -1.31 11.79 -10.00
CA ARG A 109 -1.71 11.67 -11.41
C ARG A 109 -3.06 10.98 -11.52
N GLY A 110 -3.87 11.42 -12.47
CA GLY A 110 -5.23 10.89 -12.67
C GLY A 110 -5.27 9.38 -12.88
N GLU A 111 -4.27 8.79 -13.51
CA GLU A 111 -4.18 7.33 -13.72
C GLU A 111 -4.14 6.56 -12.39
N TYR A 112 -3.41 7.05 -11.39
CA TYR A 112 -3.33 6.40 -10.07
C TYR A 112 -4.59 6.65 -9.24
N MET A 113 -5.15 7.84 -9.32
CA MET A 113 -6.43 8.14 -8.67
C MET A 113 -7.54 7.25 -9.22
N LYS A 114 -7.54 7.02 -10.53
CA LYS A 114 -8.50 6.10 -11.17
C LYS A 114 -8.32 4.67 -10.67
N THR A 115 -7.09 4.21 -10.53
CA THR A 115 -6.80 2.87 -9.99
C THR A 115 -7.27 2.74 -8.56
N ILE A 116 -6.97 3.72 -7.70
CA ILE A 116 -7.39 3.73 -6.29
C ILE A 116 -8.92 3.70 -6.21
N HIS A 117 -9.61 4.48 -7.02
CA HIS A 117 -11.07 4.50 -7.07
C HIS A 117 -11.64 3.17 -7.55
N MET A 118 -11.07 2.58 -8.60
CA MET A 118 -11.49 1.29 -9.14
C MET A 118 -11.38 0.17 -8.11
N LEU A 119 -10.35 0.21 -7.26
CA LEU A 119 -10.16 -0.74 -6.17
C LEU A 119 -11.04 -0.43 -4.96
N SER A 120 -11.72 0.71 -4.93
CA SER A 120 -12.40 1.23 -3.73
C SER A 120 -11.46 1.28 -2.52
N ALA A 121 -10.20 1.61 -2.76
CA ALA A 121 -9.16 1.60 -1.75
C ALA A 121 -9.11 2.91 -0.98
N ASP A 122 -8.74 2.82 0.30
CA ASP A 122 -8.34 3.98 1.10
C ASP A 122 -6.85 4.24 0.89
N LEU A 123 -6.45 5.50 1.05
CA LEU A 123 -5.07 5.94 0.91
C LEU A 123 -4.65 6.68 2.17
N SER A 124 -3.55 6.24 2.76
CA SER A 124 -2.92 6.90 3.90
C SER A 124 -1.49 7.29 3.53
N ILE A 125 -1.12 8.53 3.84
CA ILE A 125 0.24 9.03 3.61
C ILE A 125 0.72 9.73 4.87
N ASP A 126 1.76 9.19 5.48
CA ASP A 126 2.30 9.69 6.74
C ASP A 126 3.79 10.00 6.63
N PRO A 127 4.22 11.19 7.10
CA PRO A 127 5.65 11.46 7.30
C PRO A 127 6.12 10.82 8.59
N TYR A 128 7.40 10.45 8.62
CA TYR A 128 8.00 9.93 9.85
C TYR A 128 9.44 10.39 10.05
#